data_f2965a766026b6b718cca1ed399b186e
#
_entry.id   f2965a766026b6b718cca1ed399b186e
#
_cell.length_a   1.000
_cell.length_b   1.000
_cell.length_c   1.000
_cell.angle_alpha   90.00
_cell.angle_beta   90.00
_cell.angle_gamma   90.00
#
_symmetry.space_group_name_H-M   'P 1'
#
loop_
_entity.id
_entity.type
_entity.pdbx_description
1 polymer ?
#
loop_
_entity_poly.entity_id
_entity_poly.type
_entity_poly.pdbx_seq_one_letter_code
_entity_poly.pdbx_strand_id
1 'polypeptide(L)'
;PILKEKFENLGLIVKEDNASEQEGLGANNLICTLPSNLSNKQIPKLYFTSHMDTVVPGVNIRPQVKDDGYIYSDGTTILGADDKAGLAAILETIEQINEHNLPHGQIQFVITVGEESGLLGAKALDTQLLDADFGYAVDASKEVGTTVVGAPTQMKIYTTIKGKTAHASTPTKGISAINIAAKAISRMNLSLIHISEPTRPLYI
;
A
#
# COMPACT_ATOMS: atom_id res chain seq x y z
N PRO A 1 -3.33 -5.64 15.93
CA PRO A 1 -3.14 -5.51 17.38
C PRO A 1 -1.84 -4.77 17.74
N ILE A 2 -0.67 -5.20 17.24
CA ILE A 2 0.65 -4.65 17.61
C ILE A 2 0.76 -3.14 17.36
N LEU A 3 0.40 -2.66 16.17
CA LEU A 3 0.47 -1.23 15.85
C LEU A 3 -0.50 -0.40 16.68
N LYS A 4 -1.71 -0.89 16.89
CA LYS A 4 -2.70 -0.22 17.74
C LYS A 4 -2.13 0.03 19.13
N GLU A 5 -1.61 -1.01 19.77
CA GLU A 5 -0.98 -0.92 21.08
C GLU A 5 0.22 0.06 21.09
N LYS A 6 1.05 0.03 20.03
CA LYS A 6 2.17 0.97 19.90
C LYS A 6 1.69 2.42 19.87
N PHE A 7 0.71 2.75 19.03
CA PHE A 7 0.18 4.11 18.94
C PHE A 7 -0.51 4.56 20.22
N GLU A 8 -1.27 3.66 20.89
CA GLU A 8 -1.89 3.93 22.18
C GLU A 8 -0.84 4.21 23.25
N ASN A 9 0.25 3.44 23.29
CA ASN A 9 1.36 3.65 24.24
C ASN A 9 2.13 4.96 23.99
N LEU A 10 2.12 5.46 22.75
CA LEU A 10 2.67 6.78 22.39
C LEU A 10 1.69 7.93 22.69
N GLY A 11 0.53 7.65 23.27
CA GLY A 11 -0.44 8.66 23.69
C GLY A 11 -1.44 9.08 22.62
N LEU A 12 -1.53 8.38 21.50
CA LEU A 12 -2.49 8.69 20.46
C LEU A 12 -3.88 8.09 20.75
N ILE A 13 -4.91 8.76 20.27
CA ILE A 13 -6.28 8.24 20.26
C ILE A 13 -6.43 7.37 19.01
N VAL A 14 -6.57 6.06 19.18
CA VAL A 14 -6.66 5.10 18.06
C VAL A 14 -8.10 4.68 17.83
N LYS A 15 -8.54 4.85 16.59
CA LYS A 15 -9.84 4.35 16.10
C LYS A 15 -9.58 3.35 14.97
N GLU A 16 -10.49 2.41 14.83
CA GLU A 16 -10.56 1.49 13.71
C GLU A 16 -11.82 1.76 12.92
N ASP A 17 -11.76 1.66 11.61
CA ASP A 17 -12.93 1.65 10.75
C ASP A 17 -13.48 0.21 10.56
N ASN A 18 -14.35 0.02 9.59
CA ASN A 18 -14.95 -1.28 9.25
C ASN A 18 -14.40 -1.84 7.93
N ALA A 19 -13.16 -1.52 7.55
CA ALA A 19 -12.57 -1.96 6.29
C ALA A 19 -12.56 -3.50 6.16
N SER A 20 -12.47 -4.23 7.26
CA SER A 20 -12.51 -5.71 7.28
C SER A 20 -13.81 -6.33 6.76
N GLU A 21 -14.89 -5.56 6.64
CA GLU A 21 -16.14 -6.00 6.02
C GLU A 21 -16.04 -6.05 4.48
N GLN A 22 -15.04 -5.39 3.90
CA GLN A 22 -14.77 -5.42 2.48
C GLN A 22 -14.13 -6.76 2.09
N GLU A 23 -14.64 -7.39 1.03
CA GLU A 23 -14.06 -8.62 0.50
C GLU A 23 -12.57 -8.45 0.14
N GLY A 24 -11.75 -9.39 0.60
CA GLY A 24 -10.31 -9.39 0.38
C GLY A 24 -9.49 -8.68 1.47
N LEU A 25 -10.14 -8.09 2.48
CA LEU A 25 -9.47 -7.50 3.64
C LEU A 25 -9.65 -8.37 4.89
N GLY A 26 -8.56 -8.54 5.65
CA GLY A 26 -8.54 -9.31 6.89
C GLY A 26 -8.40 -8.47 8.15
N ALA A 27 -8.37 -7.13 8.01
CA ALA A 27 -8.22 -6.19 9.11
C ALA A 27 -8.83 -4.83 8.77
N ASN A 28 -9.00 -3.98 9.77
CA ASN A 28 -9.46 -2.60 9.63
C ASN A 28 -8.29 -1.64 9.44
N ASN A 29 -8.55 -0.47 8.84
CA ASN A 29 -7.62 0.64 8.88
C ASN A 29 -7.52 1.20 10.30
N LEU A 30 -6.36 1.79 10.63
CA LEU A 30 -6.18 2.51 11.89
C LEU A 30 -6.13 4.01 11.61
N ILE A 31 -6.88 4.77 12.38
CA ILE A 31 -6.86 6.24 12.39
C ILE A 31 -6.38 6.68 13.77
N CYS A 32 -5.10 7.08 13.84
CA CYS A 32 -4.39 7.37 15.07
C CYS A 32 -4.23 8.90 15.18
N THR A 33 -4.90 9.52 16.15
CA THR A 33 -4.89 10.97 16.32
C THR A 33 -3.97 11.39 17.44
N LEU A 34 -2.97 12.23 17.12
CA LEU A 34 -2.16 12.98 18.07
C LEU A 34 -2.82 14.36 18.24
N PRO A 35 -3.44 14.65 19.42
CA PRO A 35 -4.10 15.93 19.64
C PRO A 35 -3.11 17.08 19.65
N SER A 36 -3.52 18.26 19.20
CA SER A 36 -2.69 19.47 19.29
C SER A 36 -2.29 19.76 20.73
N ASN A 37 -1.04 20.14 20.95
CA ASN A 37 -0.55 20.68 22.22
C ASN A 37 -0.54 22.23 22.25
N LEU A 38 -1.06 22.87 21.22
CA LEU A 38 -1.14 24.33 21.09
C LEU A 38 -2.56 24.84 21.30
N SER A 39 -2.68 25.99 21.93
CA SER A 39 -3.97 26.64 22.21
C SER A 39 -4.58 27.33 20.99
N ASN A 40 -3.79 27.57 19.93
CA ASN A 40 -4.24 28.25 18.73
C ASN A 40 -5.08 27.32 17.84
N LYS A 41 -6.33 27.68 17.59
CA LYS A 41 -7.28 26.92 16.77
C LYS A 41 -7.11 27.13 15.25
N GLN A 42 -6.24 28.03 14.83
CA GLN A 42 -6.02 28.34 13.40
C GLN A 42 -4.87 27.54 12.77
N ILE A 43 -4.32 26.56 13.51
CA ILE A 43 -3.28 25.68 13.00
C ILE A 43 -3.92 24.61 12.14
N PRO A 44 -3.46 24.43 10.89
CA PRO A 44 -3.98 23.35 10.03
C PRO A 44 -3.82 22.00 10.68
N LYS A 45 -4.82 21.14 10.49
CA LYS A 45 -4.76 19.74 10.88
C LYS A 45 -4.19 18.93 9.75
N LEU A 46 -3.26 18.05 10.05
CA LEU A 46 -2.56 17.23 9.06
C LEU A 46 -2.92 15.75 9.21
N TYR A 47 -2.78 14.99 8.11
CA TYR A 47 -2.66 13.55 8.23
C TYR A 47 -1.45 13.03 7.43
N PHE A 48 -0.90 11.93 7.89
CA PHE A 48 0.07 11.12 7.18
C PHE A 48 -0.48 9.72 7.00
N THR A 49 -0.28 9.13 5.83
CA THR A 49 -0.72 7.77 5.58
C THR A 49 0.43 6.86 5.16
N SER A 50 0.34 5.63 5.58
CA SER A 50 1.24 4.53 5.30
C SER A 50 0.43 3.24 5.26
N HIS A 51 1.03 2.12 4.83
CA HIS A 51 0.40 0.81 4.88
C HIS A 51 1.31 -0.23 5.54
N MET A 52 0.72 -1.34 5.95
CA MET A 52 1.45 -2.40 6.65
C MET A 52 1.56 -3.71 5.87
N ASP A 53 0.65 -3.93 4.93
CA ASP A 53 0.70 -5.09 4.05
C ASP A 53 1.87 -5.01 3.05
N THR A 54 2.24 -6.14 2.51
CA THR A 54 3.33 -6.26 1.55
C THR A 54 2.93 -7.19 0.41
N VAL A 55 3.68 -7.12 -0.71
CA VAL A 55 3.63 -8.13 -1.75
C VAL A 55 4.16 -9.49 -1.25
N VAL A 56 3.93 -10.54 -2.03
CA VAL A 56 4.41 -11.89 -1.71
C VAL A 56 5.73 -12.20 -2.44
N PRO A 57 6.58 -13.09 -1.86
CA PRO A 57 6.47 -13.81 -0.60
C PRO A 57 6.88 -12.95 0.60
N GLY A 58 6.00 -12.80 1.59
CA GLY A 58 6.18 -11.93 2.76
C GLY A 58 5.88 -12.63 4.11
N VAL A 59 5.99 -13.96 4.18
CA VAL A 59 5.76 -14.72 5.42
C VAL A 59 7.09 -15.05 6.08
N ASN A 60 7.19 -14.80 7.40
CA ASN A 60 8.41 -15.01 8.19
C ASN A 60 9.61 -14.21 7.69
N ILE A 61 9.41 -12.94 7.37
CA ILE A 61 10.47 -12.02 6.95
C ILE A 61 11.57 -11.96 8.03
N ARG A 62 12.83 -12.11 7.59
CA ARG A 62 14.01 -12.07 8.45
C ARG A 62 14.94 -10.95 7.99
N PRO A 63 14.78 -9.72 8.52
CA PRO A 63 15.63 -8.60 8.15
C PRO A 63 17.06 -8.82 8.64
N GLN A 64 18.02 -8.47 7.78
CA GLN A 64 19.46 -8.57 8.03
C GLN A 64 20.07 -7.18 8.02
N VAL A 65 20.49 -6.68 9.19
CA VAL A 65 21.25 -5.43 9.28
C VAL A 65 22.71 -5.76 8.97
N LYS A 66 23.30 -5.05 8.00
CA LYS A 66 24.70 -5.23 7.59
C LYS A 66 25.56 -4.04 7.96
N ASP A 67 26.89 -4.26 7.92
CA ASP A 67 27.88 -3.24 8.30
C ASP A 67 27.91 -2.02 7.34
N ASP A 68 27.31 -2.13 6.17
CA ASP A 68 27.15 -1.04 5.21
C ASP A 68 26.02 -0.05 5.59
N GLY A 69 25.29 -0.31 6.70
CA GLY A 69 24.19 0.50 7.20
C GLY A 69 22.85 0.24 6.54
N TYR A 70 22.76 -0.77 5.67
CA TYR A 70 21.53 -1.16 5.01
C TYR A 70 20.86 -2.37 5.69
N ILE A 71 19.55 -2.46 5.51
CA ILE A 71 18.75 -3.60 5.93
C ILE A 71 18.36 -4.40 4.69
N TYR A 72 18.65 -5.70 4.72
CA TYR A 72 18.41 -6.63 3.61
C TYR A 72 17.43 -7.72 4.01
N SER A 73 16.75 -8.30 3.02
CA SER A 73 16.13 -9.61 3.18
C SER A 73 17.20 -10.70 3.31
N ASP A 74 16.87 -11.82 3.95
CA ASP A 74 17.73 -13.03 3.94
C ASP A 74 17.72 -13.78 2.59
N GLY A 75 16.99 -13.29 1.61
CA GLY A 75 16.84 -13.86 0.28
C GLY A 75 15.72 -14.90 0.15
N THR A 76 15.05 -15.28 1.24
CA THR A 76 13.93 -16.23 1.20
C THR A 76 12.58 -15.56 0.98
N THR A 77 12.48 -14.27 1.32
CA THR A 77 11.29 -13.43 1.16
C THR A 77 11.67 -12.05 0.65
N ILE A 78 10.67 -11.22 0.37
CA ILE A 78 10.87 -9.77 0.27
C ILE A 78 11.32 -9.22 1.63
N LEU A 79 11.89 -8.01 1.65
CA LEU A 79 12.18 -7.29 2.90
C LEU A 79 10.90 -6.69 3.51
N GLY A 80 9.98 -6.22 2.68
CA GLY A 80 8.77 -5.52 3.09
C GLY A 80 9.05 -4.10 3.59
N ALA A 81 10.08 -3.44 3.04
CA ALA A 81 10.39 -2.04 3.37
C ALA A 81 9.30 -1.08 2.90
N ASP A 82 8.62 -1.42 1.84
CA ASP A 82 7.41 -0.80 1.32
C ASP A 82 6.18 -1.35 2.09
N ASP A 83 5.46 -0.56 2.91
CA ASP A 83 5.83 0.80 3.36
C ASP A 83 6.19 0.84 4.86
N LYS A 84 6.88 -0.19 5.36
CA LYS A 84 7.33 -0.20 6.77
C LYS A 84 8.41 0.84 7.05
N ALA A 85 9.10 1.34 6.02
CA ALA A 85 10.02 2.45 6.18
C ALA A 85 9.27 3.74 6.53
N GLY A 86 8.18 4.05 5.81
CA GLY A 86 7.30 5.17 6.14
C GLY A 86 6.65 5.03 7.51
N LEU A 87 6.21 3.80 7.83
CA LEU A 87 5.65 3.51 9.16
C LEU A 87 6.67 3.73 10.28
N ALA A 88 7.93 3.33 10.09
CA ALA A 88 9.00 3.57 11.05
C ALA A 88 9.28 5.07 11.23
N ALA A 89 9.29 5.83 10.12
CA ALA A 89 9.45 7.28 10.16
C ALA A 89 8.31 7.97 10.92
N ILE A 90 7.07 7.49 10.75
CA ILE A 90 5.90 7.98 11.50
C ILE A 90 6.09 7.74 12.99
N LEU A 91 6.43 6.51 13.39
CA LEU A 91 6.61 6.17 14.81
C LEU A 91 7.73 6.99 15.45
N GLU A 92 8.89 7.08 14.79
CA GLU A 92 10.02 7.89 15.25
C GLU A 92 9.62 9.36 15.39
N THR A 93 8.88 9.91 14.41
CA THR A 93 8.40 11.29 14.47
C THR A 93 7.55 11.55 15.70
N ILE A 94 6.65 10.62 16.05
CA ILE A 94 5.80 10.74 17.24
C ILE A 94 6.65 10.67 18.52
N GLU A 95 7.61 9.74 18.55
CA GLU A 95 8.54 9.62 19.68
C GLU A 95 9.32 10.92 19.89
N GLN A 96 9.87 11.52 18.83
CA GLN A 96 10.60 12.80 18.89
C GLN A 96 9.70 13.97 19.33
N ILE A 97 8.45 14.03 18.85
CA ILE A 97 7.49 15.05 19.29
C ILE A 97 7.24 14.94 20.78
N ASN A 98 7.01 13.74 21.28
CA ASN A 98 6.73 13.48 22.70
C ASN A 98 7.95 13.73 23.58
N GLU A 99 9.12 13.19 23.20
CA GLU A 99 10.36 13.29 23.98
C GLU A 99 10.82 14.74 24.16
N HIS A 100 10.73 15.53 23.08
CA HIS A 100 11.17 16.92 23.08
C HIS A 100 10.04 17.92 23.30
N ASN A 101 8.83 17.44 23.56
CA ASN A 101 7.63 18.28 23.73
C ASN A 101 7.50 19.35 22.63
N LEU A 102 7.68 18.91 21.39
CA LEU A 102 7.64 19.83 20.25
C LEU A 102 6.24 20.42 20.05
N PRO A 103 6.13 21.73 19.76
CA PRO A 103 4.84 22.33 19.49
C PRO A 103 4.26 21.84 18.16
N HIS A 104 3.00 21.35 18.19
CA HIS A 104 2.34 20.85 17.00
C HIS A 104 0.83 21.07 17.02
N GLY A 105 0.23 21.16 15.82
CA GLY A 105 -1.20 21.07 15.62
C GLY A 105 -1.70 19.61 15.74
N GLN A 106 -2.98 19.39 15.48
CA GLN A 106 -3.49 18.02 15.39
C GLN A 106 -2.87 17.29 14.20
N ILE A 107 -2.42 16.06 14.43
CA ILE A 107 -1.90 15.19 13.39
C ILE A 107 -2.64 13.85 13.46
N GLN A 108 -3.15 13.37 12.32
CA GLN A 108 -3.68 12.02 12.20
C GLN A 108 -2.69 11.13 11.42
N PHE A 109 -2.49 9.92 11.88
CA PHE A 109 -1.76 8.89 11.16
C PHE A 109 -2.74 7.82 10.74
N VAL A 110 -2.88 7.64 9.43
CA VAL A 110 -3.85 6.72 8.82
C VAL A 110 -3.07 5.54 8.26
N ILE A 111 -3.21 4.38 8.91
CA ILE A 111 -2.53 3.16 8.47
C ILE A 111 -3.54 2.29 7.76
N THR A 112 -3.39 2.18 6.46
CA THR A 112 -4.30 1.42 5.61
C THR A 112 -3.90 -0.05 5.50
N VAL A 113 -4.85 -0.88 5.08
CA VAL A 113 -4.69 -2.30 4.82
C VAL A 113 -4.95 -2.60 3.35
N GLY A 114 -4.30 -3.62 2.79
CA GLY A 114 -4.53 -4.06 1.41
C GLY A 114 -4.18 -3.00 0.36
N GLU A 115 -3.13 -2.22 0.58
CA GLU A 115 -2.60 -1.25 -0.39
C GLU A 115 -2.14 -1.99 -1.64
N GLU A 116 -1.29 -2.99 -1.47
CA GLU A 116 -0.69 -3.84 -2.50
C GLU A 116 -1.72 -4.67 -3.30
N SER A 117 -2.91 -4.80 -2.75
CA SER A 117 -4.05 -5.47 -3.41
C SER A 117 -4.90 -4.51 -4.23
N GLY A 118 -4.44 -3.27 -4.42
CA GLY A 118 -5.10 -2.24 -5.22
C GLY A 118 -5.84 -1.20 -4.39
N LEU A 119 -5.23 -0.75 -3.30
CA LEU A 119 -5.73 0.31 -2.41
C LEU A 119 -7.07 -0.07 -1.76
N LEU A 120 -7.27 -1.36 -1.43
CA LEU A 120 -8.58 -1.83 -0.93
C LEU A 120 -8.97 -1.14 0.37
N GLY A 121 -8.04 -1.03 1.34
CA GLY A 121 -8.30 -0.35 2.61
C GLY A 121 -8.57 1.14 2.44
N ALA A 122 -7.81 1.82 1.59
CA ALA A 122 -8.04 3.24 1.30
C ALA A 122 -9.41 3.48 0.64
N LYS A 123 -9.86 2.57 -0.22
CA LYS A 123 -11.20 2.63 -0.84
C LYS A 123 -12.34 2.37 0.15
N ALA A 124 -12.07 1.57 1.18
CA ALA A 124 -13.02 1.22 2.23
C ALA A 124 -12.96 2.17 3.43
N LEU A 125 -12.04 3.15 3.42
CA LEU A 125 -11.82 4.05 4.54
C LEU A 125 -13.08 4.84 4.90
N ASP A 126 -13.47 4.79 6.17
CA ASP A 126 -14.50 5.69 6.70
C ASP A 126 -13.95 7.10 6.85
N THR A 127 -14.22 7.93 5.83
CA THR A 127 -13.75 9.33 5.80
C THR A 127 -14.36 10.21 6.90
N GLN A 128 -15.41 9.77 7.59
CA GLN A 128 -15.95 10.50 8.75
C GLN A 128 -15.01 10.46 9.96
N LEU A 129 -14.05 9.53 9.97
CA LEU A 129 -13.01 9.44 10.99
C LEU A 129 -11.83 10.37 10.72
N LEU A 130 -11.75 10.93 9.50
CA LEU A 130 -10.71 11.89 9.14
C LEU A 130 -11.12 13.30 9.58
N ASP A 131 -10.26 13.92 10.37
CA ASP A 131 -10.40 15.30 10.82
C ASP A 131 -9.08 16.03 10.53
N ALA A 132 -8.82 16.29 9.25
CA ALA A 132 -7.61 16.96 8.77
C ALA A 132 -7.92 17.81 7.54
N ASP A 133 -7.14 18.88 7.37
CA ASP A 133 -7.29 19.82 6.26
C ASP A 133 -6.57 19.31 5.00
N PHE A 134 -5.41 18.67 5.16
CA PHE A 134 -4.64 18.01 4.09
C PHE A 134 -3.64 17.01 4.65
N GLY A 135 -3.02 16.21 3.78
CA GLY A 135 -2.06 15.21 4.22
C GLY A 135 -1.10 14.73 3.15
N TYR A 136 -0.24 13.81 3.57
CA TYR A 136 0.82 13.24 2.78
C TYR A 136 0.83 11.72 2.90
N ALA A 137 1.05 11.03 1.79
CA ALA A 137 1.42 9.63 1.80
C ALA A 137 2.95 9.52 1.91
N VAL A 138 3.44 8.80 2.90
CA VAL A 138 4.89 8.59 3.11
C VAL A 138 5.37 7.32 2.45
N ASP A 139 4.88 7.10 1.23
CA ASP A 139 5.09 5.92 0.42
C ASP A 139 5.56 6.35 -0.98
N ALA A 140 6.77 6.86 -1.07
CA ALA A 140 7.34 7.34 -2.31
C ALA A 140 8.78 6.85 -2.51
N SER A 141 9.09 6.39 -3.72
CA SER A 141 10.41 5.86 -4.09
C SER A 141 11.43 6.94 -4.51
N LYS A 142 11.22 8.19 -4.13
CA LYS A 142 12.12 9.31 -4.45
C LYS A 142 13.02 9.65 -3.28
N GLU A 143 14.03 10.49 -3.55
CA GLU A 143 14.90 11.02 -2.51
C GLU A 143 14.09 11.76 -1.44
N VAL A 144 14.52 11.64 -0.17
CA VAL A 144 13.90 12.33 0.96
C VAL A 144 13.86 13.83 0.69
N GLY A 145 12.69 14.44 0.91
CA GLY A 145 12.43 15.85 0.61
C GLY A 145 11.75 16.08 -0.75
N THR A 146 11.59 15.05 -1.58
CA THR A 146 10.81 15.13 -2.82
C THR A 146 9.33 14.96 -2.51
N THR A 147 8.49 15.85 -3.07
CA THR A 147 7.05 15.72 -3.01
C THR A 147 6.51 15.34 -4.39
N VAL A 148 5.81 14.19 -4.47
CA VAL A 148 5.12 13.74 -5.67
C VAL A 148 3.70 14.30 -5.66
N VAL A 149 3.37 15.14 -6.65
CA VAL A 149 2.09 15.87 -6.72
C VAL A 149 1.10 15.28 -7.72
N GLY A 150 1.42 14.15 -8.34
CA GLY A 150 0.55 13.49 -9.29
C GLY A 150 0.96 12.04 -9.53
N ALA A 151 -0.01 11.19 -9.79
CA ALA A 151 0.18 9.80 -10.12
C ALA A 151 -0.58 9.44 -11.39
N PRO A 152 -0.08 8.50 -12.20
CA PRO A 152 -0.80 8.00 -13.37
C PRO A 152 -2.02 7.18 -12.94
N THR A 153 -3.00 7.10 -13.84
CA THR A 153 -4.13 6.18 -13.66
C THR A 153 -3.66 4.74 -13.82
N GLN A 154 -3.99 3.89 -12.86
CA GLN A 154 -3.78 2.45 -12.93
C GLN A 154 -5.09 1.75 -13.31
N MET A 155 -5.03 0.81 -14.26
CA MET A 155 -6.15 -0.03 -14.66
C MET A 155 -5.70 -1.50 -14.71
N LYS A 156 -6.46 -2.38 -14.06
CA LYS A 156 -6.27 -3.85 -14.15
C LYS A 156 -7.40 -4.43 -14.99
N ILE A 157 -7.04 -5.15 -16.06
CA ILE A 157 -8.00 -5.80 -16.95
C ILE A 157 -7.85 -7.31 -16.79
N TYR A 158 -8.89 -7.97 -16.32
CA TYR A 158 -8.95 -9.43 -16.21
C TYR A 158 -9.73 -9.98 -17.40
N THR A 159 -9.10 -10.85 -18.19
CA THR A 159 -9.72 -11.41 -19.40
C THR A 159 -9.64 -12.93 -19.35
N THR A 160 -10.78 -13.60 -19.51
CA THR A 160 -10.86 -15.04 -19.67
C THR A 160 -11.19 -15.40 -21.12
N ILE A 161 -10.34 -16.18 -21.77
CA ILE A 161 -10.53 -16.62 -23.13
C ILE A 161 -10.85 -18.12 -23.13
N LYS A 162 -12.04 -18.44 -23.62
CA LYS A 162 -12.52 -19.84 -23.70
C LYS A 162 -12.32 -20.37 -25.11
N GLY A 163 -11.63 -21.50 -25.21
CA GLY A 163 -11.47 -22.27 -26.44
C GLY A 163 -12.47 -23.42 -26.54
N LYS A 164 -12.32 -24.20 -27.61
CA LYS A 164 -13.07 -25.46 -27.83
C LYS A 164 -12.07 -26.55 -28.14
N THR A 165 -12.10 -27.62 -27.39
CA THR A 165 -11.28 -28.80 -27.67
C THR A 165 -11.77 -29.55 -28.91
N ALA A 166 -10.85 -30.18 -29.65
CA ALA A 166 -11.15 -31.06 -30.75
C ALA A 166 -10.17 -32.24 -30.75
N HIS A 167 -10.59 -33.36 -31.34
CA HIS A 167 -9.70 -34.50 -31.55
C HIS A 167 -8.58 -34.12 -32.53
N ALA A 168 -7.40 -34.66 -32.34
CA ALA A 168 -6.23 -34.37 -33.17
C ALA A 168 -6.44 -34.62 -34.67
N SER A 169 -7.30 -35.62 -35.03
CA SER A 169 -7.66 -35.92 -36.43
C SER A 169 -8.63 -34.91 -37.06
N THR A 170 -9.24 -34.02 -36.25
CA THR A 170 -10.21 -33.02 -36.72
C THR A 170 -9.94 -31.64 -36.09
N PRO A 171 -8.74 -31.08 -36.31
CA PRO A 171 -8.32 -29.85 -35.63
C PRO A 171 -9.18 -28.65 -35.98
N THR A 172 -9.79 -28.65 -37.15
CA THR A 172 -10.67 -27.57 -37.63
C THR A 172 -11.97 -27.44 -36.83
N LYS A 173 -12.34 -28.45 -36.02
CA LYS A 173 -13.50 -28.37 -35.11
C LYS A 173 -13.19 -27.75 -33.79
N GLY A 174 -11.90 -27.47 -33.52
CA GLY A 174 -11.42 -26.81 -32.30
C GLY A 174 -11.28 -25.32 -32.45
N ILE A 175 -11.18 -24.64 -31.32
CA ILE A 175 -10.89 -23.23 -31.22
C ILE A 175 -9.75 -23.04 -30.20
N SER A 176 -8.59 -22.58 -30.67
CA SER A 176 -7.43 -22.35 -29.81
C SER A 176 -7.60 -21.05 -29.02
N ALA A 177 -7.78 -21.15 -27.71
CA ALA A 177 -7.80 -20.00 -26.81
C ALA A 177 -6.48 -19.23 -26.85
N ILE A 178 -5.35 -19.94 -26.96
CA ILE A 178 -4.01 -19.34 -27.03
C ILE A 178 -3.86 -18.48 -28.28
N ASN A 179 -4.30 -18.98 -29.44
CA ASN A 179 -4.23 -18.21 -30.70
C ASN A 179 -5.11 -16.95 -30.65
N ILE A 180 -6.28 -17.04 -30.00
CA ILE A 180 -7.16 -15.87 -29.82
C ILE A 180 -6.50 -14.89 -28.88
N ALA A 181 -5.96 -15.34 -27.74
CA ALA A 181 -5.25 -14.52 -26.78
C ALA A 181 -4.09 -13.76 -27.42
N ALA A 182 -3.22 -14.49 -28.14
CA ALA A 182 -2.07 -13.89 -28.83
C ALA A 182 -2.48 -12.80 -29.83
N LYS A 183 -3.53 -13.07 -30.63
CA LYS A 183 -4.07 -12.07 -31.57
C LYS A 183 -4.70 -10.86 -30.87
N ALA A 184 -5.38 -11.05 -29.75
CA ALA A 184 -5.94 -9.98 -28.97
C ALA A 184 -4.83 -9.09 -28.39
N ILE A 185 -3.83 -9.69 -27.75
CA ILE A 185 -2.70 -8.99 -27.13
C ILE A 185 -1.91 -8.21 -28.20
N SER A 186 -1.63 -8.80 -29.37
CA SER A 186 -0.89 -8.16 -30.45
C SER A 186 -1.60 -6.94 -31.05
N ARG A 187 -2.91 -6.82 -30.82
CA ARG A 187 -3.72 -5.68 -31.28
C ARG A 187 -3.93 -4.62 -30.20
N MET A 188 -3.56 -4.92 -28.95
CA MET A 188 -3.62 -3.92 -27.90
C MET A 188 -2.51 -2.90 -28.13
N ASN A 189 -2.89 -1.65 -28.33
CA ASN A 189 -1.94 -0.54 -28.41
C ASN A 189 -1.51 -0.15 -26.98
N LEU A 190 -0.66 -0.97 -26.37
CA LEU A 190 -0.12 -0.71 -25.05
C LEU A 190 0.97 0.35 -25.16
N SER A 191 0.88 1.41 -24.36
CA SER A 191 1.97 2.40 -24.28
C SER A 191 3.19 1.82 -23.59
N LEU A 192 4.36 2.44 -23.78
CA LEU A 192 5.61 2.03 -23.11
C LEU A 192 5.52 2.04 -21.58
N ILE A 193 4.66 2.87 -21.02
CA ILE A 193 4.36 2.90 -19.58
C ILE A 193 3.75 1.58 -19.11
N HIS A 194 2.96 0.92 -19.94
CA HIS A 194 2.34 -0.35 -19.61
C HIS A 194 3.30 -1.54 -19.79
N ILE A 195 4.44 -1.33 -20.42
CA ILE A 195 5.48 -2.34 -20.64
C ILE A 195 6.49 -2.37 -19.49
N SER A 196 6.55 -1.31 -18.68
CA SER A 196 7.38 -1.29 -17.47
C SER A 196 6.84 -2.21 -16.36
N GLU A 197 5.69 -2.78 -16.58
CA GLU A 197 5.05 -3.75 -15.70
C GLU A 197 4.86 -5.09 -16.43
N PRO A 198 4.80 -6.19 -15.71
CA PRO A 198 4.73 -6.35 -14.28
C PRO A 198 6.06 -6.80 -13.70
N THR A 199 6.31 -6.39 -12.51
CA THR A 199 7.29 -7.01 -11.63
C THR A 199 6.89 -8.45 -11.21
N ARG A 200 5.73 -8.93 -11.66
CA ARG A 200 5.28 -10.31 -11.43
C ARG A 200 5.43 -11.15 -12.69
N PRO A 201 6.07 -12.34 -12.60
CA PRO A 201 6.06 -13.28 -13.70
C PRO A 201 4.60 -13.61 -14.06
N LEU A 202 4.26 -13.47 -15.34
CA LEU A 202 3.03 -14.06 -15.86
C LEU A 202 3.19 -15.58 -15.77
N TYR A 203 2.53 -16.21 -14.81
CA TYR A 203 2.33 -17.65 -14.84
C TYR A 203 1.31 -17.95 -15.94
N ILE A 204 1.80 -18.49 -17.04
CA ILE A 204 0.98 -19.02 -18.14
C ILE A 204 0.58 -20.44 -17.78
#